data_a3ff0c39d8d7081c78289bc626393aa0
#
_entry.id   a3ff0c39d8d7081c78289bc626393aa0
#
_cell.length_a   1.000
_cell.length_b   1.000
_cell.length_c   1.000
_cell.angle_alpha   90.00
_cell.angle_beta   90.00
_cell.angle_gamma   90.00
#
_symmetry.space_group_name_H-M   'P 1'
#
loop_
_entity.id
_entity.type
_entity.pdbx_description
1 polymer ?
#
loop_
_entity_poly.entity_id
_entity_poly.type
_entity_poly.pdbx_seq_one_letter_code
_entity_poly.pdbx_strand_id
1 'polypeptide(L)'
;NNMIDLKRNSRKELVPASGKRVRASSIYEPNQDSDFKISRGKFSDFLTCKRCFYMDRVMGLDSPGTPGWTLNETTDLLLKKEFDACREEQTPHRLFLENGLNHLIPFQHHDMDKWRDSLHHGLKARFAYSNIILTGGVDDIWQNTKNGKLEVADYKSQANSKPLDADTYLSDVYKGGYKIQMDFYAFLLIQMGFEVDETAYFLVCNADRQAAGFYGEMKFQEALIPYNWSAGWIDQKVRKMIEVLNSNEIP
;
A
#
# COMPACT_ATOMS: atom_id res chain seq x y z
N ASN A 1 -16.57 -15.08 -35.76
CA ASN A 1 -15.63 -14.43 -34.82
C ASN A 1 -15.85 -15.03 -33.45
N ASN A 2 -15.08 -16.05 -33.09
CA ASN A 2 -15.05 -16.55 -31.72
C ASN A 2 -14.29 -15.54 -30.89
N MET A 3 -14.98 -14.61 -30.22
CA MET A 3 -14.39 -13.83 -29.14
C MET A 3 -14.06 -14.77 -27.99
N ILE A 4 -12.82 -14.71 -27.51
CA ILE A 4 -12.41 -15.49 -26.35
C ILE A 4 -12.76 -14.66 -25.11
N ASP A 5 -13.76 -15.11 -24.37
CA ASP A 5 -14.06 -14.56 -23.06
C ASP A 5 -13.04 -15.07 -22.04
N LEU A 6 -12.35 -14.13 -21.37
CA LEU A 6 -11.29 -14.45 -20.40
C LEU A 6 -11.71 -14.20 -18.94
N LYS A 7 -12.84 -13.49 -18.71
CA LYS A 7 -13.29 -13.20 -17.35
C LYS A 7 -13.73 -14.46 -16.63
N ARG A 8 -13.19 -14.65 -15.44
CA ARG A 8 -13.54 -15.76 -14.56
C ARG A 8 -13.99 -15.24 -13.20
N ASN A 9 -14.90 -15.97 -12.56
CA ASN A 9 -15.28 -15.74 -11.18
C ASN A 9 -14.27 -16.39 -10.20
N SER A 10 -14.52 -16.28 -8.89
CA SER A 10 -13.69 -16.88 -7.85
C SER A 10 -13.62 -18.42 -7.92
N ARG A 11 -14.58 -19.06 -8.58
CA ARG A 11 -14.60 -20.52 -8.82
C ARG A 11 -13.88 -20.91 -10.10
N LYS A 12 -13.20 -19.96 -10.77
CA LYS A 12 -12.51 -20.14 -12.06
C LYS A 12 -13.41 -20.44 -13.25
N GLU A 13 -14.73 -20.22 -13.14
CA GLU A 13 -15.70 -20.39 -14.21
C GLU A 13 -15.71 -19.16 -15.10
N LEU A 14 -15.90 -19.36 -16.42
CA LEU A 14 -16.10 -18.27 -17.38
C LEU A 14 -17.41 -17.54 -17.08
N VAL A 15 -17.35 -16.22 -17.03
CA VAL A 15 -18.51 -15.36 -16.78
C VAL A 15 -18.51 -14.17 -17.74
N PRO A 16 -19.68 -13.62 -18.07
CA PRO A 16 -19.77 -12.43 -18.91
C PRO A 16 -19.04 -11.24 -18.31
N ALA A 17 -18.29 -10.50 -19.13
CA ALA A 17 -17.65 -9.25 -18.75
C ALA A 17 -18.62 -8.08 -18.94
N SER A 18 -19.34 -7.68 -17.90
CA SER A 18 -20.30 -6.57 -17.96
C SER A 18 -19.67 -5.18 -17.83
N GLY A 19 -18.41 -5.09 -17.36
CA GLY A 19 -17.77 -3.83 -17.01
C GLY A 19 -18.40 -3.11 -15.81
N LYS A 20 -19.29 -3.78 -15.08
CA LYS A 20 -19.97 -3.24 -13.90
C LYS A 20 -19.61 -4.03 -12.64
N ARG A 21 -19.54 -3.34 -11.51
CA ARG A 21 -19.37 -3.95 -10.19
C ARG A 21 -20.65 -4.67 -9.78
N VAL A 22 -20.50 -5.90 -9.35
CA VAL A 22 -21.61 -6.71 -8.84
C VAL A 22 -21.86 -6.43 -7.35
N ARG A 23 -20.81 -6.08 -6.61
CA ARG A 23 -20.87 -5.89 -5.15
C ARG A 23 -21.35 -4.47 -4.81
N ALA A 24 -22.59 -4.35 -4.34
CA ALA A 24 -23.21 -3.07 -3.96
C ALA A 24 -22.37 -2.28 -2.91
N SER A 25 -21.80 -2.97 -1.91
CA SER A 25 -20.95 -2.31 -0.89
C SER A 25 -19.65 -1.68 -1.43
N SER A 26 -19.35 -1.86 -2.71
CA SER A 26 -18.22 -1.22 -3.40
C SER A 26 -18.65 -0.01 -4.23
N ILE A 27 -19.94 0.33 -4.23
CA ILE A 27 -20.52 1.48 -4.94
C ILE A 27 -21.05 2.44 -3.90
N TYR A 28 -20.65 3.70 -4.01
CA TYR A 28 -21.10 4.78 -3.13
C TYR A 28 -22.36 5.43 -3.69
N GLU A 29 -23.39 5.52 -2.88
CA GLU A 29 -24.56 6.31 -3.22
C GLU A 29 -24.37 7.73 -2.70
N PRO A 30 -24.45 8.77 -3.55
CA PRO A 30 -24.27 10.16 -3.11
C PRO A 30 -25.14 10.51 -1.90
N ASN A 31 -24.50 11.10 -0.90
CA ASN A 31 -25.10 11.47 0.39
C ASN A 31 -25.61 10.31 1.25
N GLN A 32 -25.15 9.08 1.05
CA GLN A 32 -25.48 7.97 1.95
C GLN A 32 -24.97 8.21 3.37
N ASP A 33 -25.75 7.79 4.37
CA ASP A 33 -25.36 7.85 5.78
C ASP A 33 -24.53 6.64 6.23
N SER A 34 -24.64 5.52 5.53
CA SER A 34 -23.91 4.29 5.86
C SER A 34 -22.42 4.41 5.59
N ASP A 35 -21.62 3.75 6.43
CA ASP A 35 -20.18 3.74 6.30
C ASP A 35 -19.72 3.21 4.95
N PHE A 36 -18.76 3.90 4.35
CA PHE A 36 -18.15 3.51 3.10
C PHE A 36 -16.62 3.46 3.20
N LYS A 37 -16.04 2.35 2.77
CA LYS A 37 -14.59 2.13 2.82
C LYS A 37 -13.90 2.66 1.56
N ILE A 38 -12.88 3.47 1.77
CA ILE A 38 -11.95 3.92 0.73
C ILE A 38 -10.56 3.40 1.08
N SER A 39 -10.05 2.50 0.25
CA SER A 39 -8.69 2.00 0.41
C SER A 39 -7.66 3.03 -0.06
N ARG A 40 -6.41 2.89 0.41
CA ARG A 40 -5.27 3.68 -0.06
C ARG A 40 -5.18 3.67 -1.60
N GLY A 41 -5.40 2.52 -2.25
CA GLY A 41 -5.42 2.43 -3.71
C GLY A 41 -6.50 3.29 -4.33
N LYS A 42 -7.72 3.28 -3.79
CA LYS A 42 -8.82 4.11 -4.30
C LYS A 42 -8.62 5.59 -4.02
N PHE A 43 -7.99 5.95 -2.92
CA PHE A 43 -7.56 7.32 -2.69
C PHE A 43 -6.51 7.78 -3.72
N SER A 44 -5.56 6.91 -4.05
CA SER A 44 -4.59 7.18 -5.14
C SER A 44 -5.27 7.30 -6.50
N ASP A 45 -6.28 6.49 -6.81
CA ASP A 45 -7.09 6.62 -8.03
C ASP A 45 -7.76 8.01 -8.12
N PHE A 46 -8.31 8.50 -6.99
CA PHE A 46 -8.88 9.85 -6.90
C PHE A 46 -7.84 10.94 -7.19
N LEU A 47 -6.63 10.81 -6.62
CA LEU A 47 -5.55 11.77 -6.85
C LEU A 47 -5.08 11.78 -8.31
N THR A 48 -5.13 10.63 -8.96
CA THR A 48 -4.71 10.45 -10.35
C THR A 48 -5.77 10.98 -11.33
N CYS A 49 -7.03 10.61 -11.13
CA CYS A 49 -8.13 10.95 -12.04
C CYS A 49 -9.47 10.93 -11.30
N LYS A 50 -9.97 12.11 -10.96
CA LYS A 50 -11.26 12.25 -10.27
C LYS A 50 -12.42 11.61 -11.03
N ARG A 51 -12.45 11.80 -12.35
CA ARG A 51 -13.46 11.22 -13.24
C ARG A 51 -13.44 9.69 -13.19
N CYS A 52 -12.26 9.08 -13.34
CA CYS A 52 -12.11 7.63 -13.27
C CYS A 52 -12.52 7.09 -11.89
N PHE A 53 -12.14 7.79 -10.82
CA PHE A 53 -12.55 7.46 -9.45
C PHE A 53 -14.08 7.53 -9.27
N TYR A 54 -14.74 8.58 -9.77
CA TYR A 54 -16.19 8.73 -9.71
C TYR A 54 -16.90 7.62 -10.48
N MET A 55 -16.46 7.34 -11.71
CA MET A 55 -17.01 6.26 -12.53
C MET A 55 -16.88 4.90 -11.85
N ASP A 56 -15.75 4.65 -11.18
CA ASP A 56 -15.52 3.42 -10.44
C ASP A 56 -16.36 3.33 -9.15
N ARG A 57 -16.34 4.40 -8.32
CA ARG A 57 -16.93 4.35 -6.98
C ARG A 57 -18.43 4.71 -6.93
N VAL A 58 -18.90 5.61 -7.79
CA VAL A 58 -20.29 6.06 -7.80
C VAL A 58 -21.10 5.38 -8.91
N MET A 59 -20.56 5.32 -10.13
CA MET A 59 -21.25 4.70 -11.25
C MET A 59 -21.08 3.17 -11.32
N GLY A 60 -20.19 2.61 -10.51
CA GLY A 60 -19.95 1.16 -10.45
C GLY A 60 -19.28 0.58 -11.69
N LEU A 61 -18.54 1.37 -12.47
CA LEU A 61 -17.78 0.86 -13.60
C LEU A 61 -16.52 0.14 -13.09
N ASP A 62 -16.29 -1.06 -13.56
CA ASP A 62 -15.18 -1.91 -13.15
C ASP A 62 -14.08 -1.93 -14.21
N SER A 63 -12.88 -1.57 -13.84
CA SER A 63 -11.72 -1.65 -14.73
C SER A 63 -11.33 -3.12 -14.94
N PRO A 64 -10.81 -3.50 -16.12
CA PRO A 64 -10.26 -4.83 -16.33
C PRO A 64 -9.19 -5.16 -15.29
N GLY A 65 -9.25 -6.37 -14.74
CA GLY A 65 -8.23 -6.86 -13.81
C GLY A 65 -6.91 -7.10 -14.53
N THR A 66 -5.80 -6.85 -13.83
CA THR A 66 -4.46 -7.22 -14.28
C THR A 66 -3.99 -8.47 -13.55
N PRO A 67 -3.17 -9.33 -14.18
CA PRO A 67 -2.54 -10.45 -13.47
C PRO A 67 -1.72 -9.97 -12.27
N GLY A 68 -1.67 -10.78 -11.21
CA GLY A 68 -0.83 -10.51 -10.05
C GLY A 68 0.66 -10.57 -10.39
N TRP A 69 1.46 -9.83 -9.63
CA TRP A 69 2.94 -9.79 -9.74
C TRP A 69 3.56 -10.85 -8.80
N THR A 70 3.35 -12.12 -9.13
CA THR A 70 3.63 -13.25 -8.23
C THR A 70 5.09 -13.34 -7.76
N LEU A 71 6.06 -12.90 -8.57
CA LEU A 71 7.46 -12.86 -8.14
C LEU A 71 7.69 -11.77 -7.07
N ASN A 72 7.08 -10.61 -7.23
CA ASN A 72 7.15 -9.54 -6.22
C ASN A 72 6.43 -9.97 -4.93
N GLU A 73 5.27 -10.62 -5.05
CA GLU A 73 4.54 -11.19 -3.90
C GLU A 73 5.39 -12.22 -3.14
N THR A 74 6.21 -13.02 -3.87
CA THR A 74 7.11 -14.00 -3.24
C THR A 74 8.25 -13.31 -2.49
N THR A 75 8.85 -12.25 -3.06
CA THR A 75 9.88 -11.46 -2.37
C THR A 75 9.32 -10.86 -1.07
N ASP A 76 8.15 -10.25 -1.14
CA ASP A 76 7.44 -9.69 0.01
C ASP A 76 7.14 -10.75 1.08
N LEU A 77 6.65 -11.93 0.68
CA LEU A 77 6.40 -13.05 1.58
C LEU A 77 7.67 -13.52 2.31
N LEU A 78 8.80 -13.60 1.60
CA LEU A 78 10.05 -14.04 2.19
C LEU A 78 10.61 -13.00 3.18
N LEU A 79 10.55 -11.73 2.84
CA LEU A 79 10.90 -10.64 3.77
C LEU A 79 10.03 -10.68 5.02
N LYS A 80 8.72 -10.82 4.89
CA LYS A 80 7.80 -10.94 6.04
C LYS A 80 8.20 -12.08 6.97
N LYS A 81 8.62 -13.23 6.45
CA LYS A 81 9.11 -14.35 7.27
C LYS A 81 10.37 -13.99 8.06
N GLU A 82 11.34 -13.29 7.45
CA GLU A 82 12.55 -12.84 8.15
C GLU A 82 12.20 -11.85 9.27
N PHE A 83 11.38 -10.84 8.96
CA PHE A 83 10.97 -9.83 9.93
C PHE A 83 10.09 -10.42 11.05
N ASP A 84 9.25 -11.41 10.75
CA ASP A 84 8.41 -12.06 11.75
C ASP A 84 9.23 -12.88 12.76
N ALA A 85 10.29 -13.55 12.31
CA ALA A 85 11.21 -14.21 13.23
C ALA A 85 11.85 -13.21 14.22
N CYS A 86 12.33 -12.06 13.72
CA CYS A 86 12.86 -11.00 14.57
C CYS A 86 11.78 -10.36 15.46
N ARG A 87 10.52 -10.30 15.00
CA ARG A 87 9.38 -9.78 15.77
C ARG A 87 9.05 -10.69 16.95
N GLU A 88 9.06 -12.00 16.76
CA GLU A 88 8.82 -12.99 17.83
C GLU A 88 9.90 -12.88 18.88
N GLU A 89 11.16 -12.74 18.48
CA GLU A 89 12.32 -12.63 19.38
C GLU A 89 12.53 -11.22 19.94
N GLN A 90 11.83 -10.21 19.42
CA GLN A 90 12.04 -8.78 19.72
C GLN A 90 13.49 -8.33 19.55
N THR A 91 14.09 -8.76 18.44
CA THR A 91 15.48 -8.46 18.06
C THR A 91 15.55 -7.61 16.80
N PRO A 92 16.62 -6.81 16.59
CA PRO A 92 16.85 -6.11 15.34
C PRO A 92 17.04 -7.09 14.17
N HIS A 93 16.45 -6.77 13.03
CA HIS A 93 16.71 -7.50 11.79
C HIS A 93 18.14 -7.23 11.29
N ARG A 94 18.74 -8.19 10.54
CA ARG A 94 20.10 -8.06 9.98
C ARG A 94 20.33 -6.74 9.24
N LEU A 95 19.37 -6.32 8.42
CA LEU A 95 19.47 -5.05 7.68
C LEU A 95 19.52 -3.82 8.60
N PHE A 96 18.90 -3.87 9.77
CA PHE A 96 19.05 -2.77 10.76
C PHE A 96 20.47 -2.71 11.29
N LEU A 97 21.05 -3.84 11.62
CA LEU A 97 22.44 -3.92 12.12
C LEU A 97 23.44 -3.44 11.06
N GLU A 98 23.28 -3.89 9.82
CA GLU A 98 24.12 -3.52 8.67
C GLU A 98 24.07 -2.01 8.35
N ASN A 99 22.95 -1.34 8.66
CA ASN A 99 22.73 0.09 8.40
C ASN A 99 22.86 0.98 9.65
N GLY A 100 23.34 0.43 10.78
CA GLY A 100 23.53 1.21 12.02
C GLY A 100 22.21 1.60 12.71
N LEU A 101 21.11 0.92 12.39
CA LEU A 101 19.76 1.15 12.94
C LEU A 101 19.42 0.16 14.06
N ASN A 102 20.39 -0.11 14.94
CA ASN A 102 20.29 -1.11 16.01
C ASN A 102 19.14 -0.85 17.00
N HIS A 103 18.58 0.35 16.96
CA HIS A 103 17.44 0.77 17.80
C HIS A 103 16.10 0.45 17.17
N LEU A 104 16.05 -0.10 15.98
CA LEU A 104 14.81 -0.55 15.34
C LEU A 104 14.59 -2.03 15.60
N ILE A 105 13.34 -2.37 15.90
CA ILE A 105 12.84 -3.76 15.96
C ILE A 105 11.52 -3.84 15.21
N PRO A 106 11.15 -4.99 14.66
CA PRO A 106 9.80 -5.20 14.12
C PRO A 106 8.76 -5.06 15.25
N PHE A 107 7.76 -4.20 15.03
CA PHE A 107 6.75 -3.90 16.04
C PHE A 107 5.84 -5.11 16.28
N GLN A 108 5.68 -5.50 17.54
CA GLN A 108 4.79 -6.59 17.95
C GLN A 108 3.42 -6.04 18.35
N HIS A 109 2.38 -6.50 17.66
CA HIS A 109 0.99 -6.15 17.97
C HIS A 109 0.06 -7.29 17.59
N HIS A 110 -0.99 -7.51 18.38
CA HIS A 110 -1.96 -8.61 18.17
C HIS A 110 -2.75 -8.48 16.85
N ASP A 111 -2.87 -7.29 16.30
CA ASP A 111 -3.54 -7.04 15.02
C ASP A 111 -2.58 -6.93 13.82
N MET A 112 -1.29 -7.22 13.98
CA MET A 112 -0.30 -7.05 12.89
C MET A 112 -0.72 -7.79 11.61
N ASP A 113 -1.16 -9.02 11.70
CA ASP A 113 -1.61 -9.80 10.55
C ASP A 113 -2.84 -9.19 9.88
N LYS A 114 -3.76 -8.62 10.67
CA LYS A 114 -4.92 -7.90 10.12
C LYS A 114 -4.49 -6.62 9.40
N TRP A 115 -3.52 -5.88 9.96
CA TRP A 115 -3.04 -4.64 9.35
C TRP A 115 -2.33 -4.86 8.03
N ARG A 116 -1.71 -6.03 7.84
CA ARG A 116 -1.08 -6.46 6.59
C ARG A 116 -2.06 -7.02 5.56
N ASP A 117 -3.24 -7.47 5.97
CA ASP A 117 -4.27 -8.00 5.07
C ASP A 117 -5.01 -6.85 4.35
N SER A 118 -4.47 -6.41 3.23
CA SER A 118 -5.04 -5.33 2.43
C SER A 118 -6.39 -5.65 1.79
N LEU A 119 -6.73 -6.93 1.63
CA LEU A 119 -7.96 -7.36 0.96
C LEU A 119 -9.18 -7.31 1.89
N HIS A 120 -9.03 -7.74 3.14
CA HIS A 120 -10.15 -7.90 4.05
C HIS A 120 -10.11 -6.91 5.23
N HIS A 121 -8.93 -6.51 5.67
CA HIS A 121 -8.72 -5.76 6.89
C HIS A 121 -7.93 -4.46 6.65
N GLY A 122 -6.61 -4.46 6.89
CA GLY A 122 -5.74 -3.29 6.86
C GLY A 122 -5.89 -2.39 8.09
N LEU A 123 -5.04 -1.36 8.16
CA LEU A 123 -5.23 -0.22 9.04
C LEU A 123 -6.57 0.44 8.72
N LYS A 124 -7.27 0.98 9.70
CA LYS A 124 -8.59 1.61 9.52
C LYS A 124 -8.76 2.81 10.41
N ALA A 125 -9.22 3.90 9.82
CA ALA A 125 -9.62 5.08 10.57
C ALA A 125 -10.84 5.75 9.92
N ARG A 126 -11.79 6.20 10.75
CA ARG A 126 -12.87 7.06 10.29
C ARG A 126 -12.31 8.46 10.02
N PHE A 127 -12.64 9.01 8.87
CA PHE A 127 -12.24 10.38 8.56
C PHE A 127 -13.19 11.39 9.22
N ALA A 128 -12.71 12.11 10.22
CA ALA A 128 -13.47 13.11 10.97
C ALA A 128 -14.87 12.58 11.36
N TYR A 129 -15.90 13.41 11.19
CA TYR A 129 -17.31 13.04 11.44
C TYR A 129 -18.04 12.54 10.19
N SER A 130 -17.30 12.09 9.17
CA SER A 130 -17.91 11.59 7.93
C SER A 130 -18.24 10.08 8.02
N ASN A 131 -18.96 9.60 7.02
CA ASN A 131 -19.22 8.16 6.82
C ASN A 131 -18.06 7.45 6.11
N ILE A 132 -16.95 8.13 5.83
CA ILE A 132 -15.81 7.55 5.13
C ILE A 132 -14.86 6.88 6.12
N ILE A 133 -14.60 5.60 5.86
CA ILE A 133 -13.58 4.80 6.55
C ILE A 133 -12.38 4.64 5.61
N LEU A 134 -11.28 5.28 5.94
CA LEU A 134 -10.03 5.11 5.21
C LEU A 134 -9.36 3.80 5.63
N THR A 135 -8.84 3.05 4.66
CA THR A 135 -8.19 1.75 4.91
C THR A 135 -6.91 1.59 4.12
N GLY A 136 -5.95 0.82 4.66
CA GLY A 136 -4.73 0.49 3.94
C GLY A 136 -3.98 -0.68 4.56
N GLY A 137 -3.56 -1.64 3.75
CA GLY A 137 -2.69 -2.72 4.20
C GLY A 137 -1.24 -2.28 4.14
N VAL A 138 -0.56 -2.28 5.30
CA VAL A 138 0.87 -1.99 5.35
C VAL A 138 1.67 -3.27 5.10
N ASP A 139 2.90 -3.15 4.61
CA ASP A 139 3.78 -4.30 4.49
C ASP A 139 4.38 -4.64 5.86
N ASP A 140 4.86 -3.62 6.58
CA ASP A 140 5.35 -3.78 7.95
C ASP A 140 5.30 -2.49 8.76
N ILE A 141 5.46 -2.63 10.07
CA ILE A 141 5.63 -1.54 11.04
C ILE A 141 6.79 -1.92 11.95
N TRP A 142 7.71 -0.98 12.14
CA TRP A 142 8.83 -1.12 13.04
C TRP A 142 8.69 -0.19 14.23
N GLN A 143 9.41 -0.45 15.29
CA GLN A 143 9.43 0.39 16.47
C GLN A 143 10.84 0.91 16.77
N ASN A 144 10.93 2.19 16.97
CA ASN A 144 12.13 2.83 17.46
C ASN A 144 12.19 2.68 18.99
N THR A 145 13.09 1.85 19.47
CA THR A 145 13.21 1.54 20.90
C THR A 145 13.74 2.69 21.74
N LYS A 146 14.32 3.74 21.13
CA LYS A 146 14.82 4.94 21.85
C LYS A 146 13.70 5.87 22.27
N ASN A 147 12.64 5.97 21.47
CA ASN A 147 11.53 6.91 21.72
C ASN A 147 10.15 6.24 21.77
N GLY A 148 10.07 4.93 21.46
CA GLY A 148 8.83 4.15 21.45
C GLY A 148 7.93 4.37 20.25
N LYS A 149 8.27 5.28 19.33
CA LYS A 149 7.46 5.62 18.16
C LYS A 149 7.49 4.53 17.09
N LEU A 150 6.45 4.49 16.29
CA LEU A 150 6.32 3.54 15.18
C LEU A 150 6.86 4.14 13.88
N GLU A 151 7.50 3.30 13.09
CA GLU A 151 8.01 3.64 11.77
C GLU A 151 7.31 2.76 10.73
N VAL A 152 6.74 3.40 9.70
CA VAL A 152 6.10 2.68 8.58
C VAL A 152 7.19 2.10 7.69
N ALA A 153 7.03 0.84 7.32
CA ALA A 153 7.91 0.16 6.37
C ALA A 153 7.11 -0.40 5.19
N ASP A 154 7.69 -0.30 4.01
CA ASP A 154 7.08 -0.74 2.78
C ASP A 154 8.11 -1.46 1.90
N TYR A 155 7.78 -2.69 1.47
CA TYR A 155 8.68 -3.55 0.72
C TYR A 155 8.51 -3.33 -0.77
N LYS A 156 9.61 -3.11 -1.48
CA LYS A 156 9.61 -2.85 -2.91
C LYS A 156 10.60 -3.74 -3.65
N SER A 157 10.10 -4.54 -4.56
CA SER A 157 10.93 -5.30 -5.48
C SER A 157 11.02 -4.58 -6.82
N GLN A 158 12.21 -4.49 -7.36
CA GLN A 158 12.47 -3.90 -8.67
C GLN A 158 13.67 -4.58 -9.36
N ALA A 159 13.86 -4.25 -10.64
CA ALA A 159 15.07 -4.55 -11.38
C ALA A 159 15.48 -3.28 -12.15
N ASN A 160 16.39 -2.50 -11.58
CA ASN A 160 16.82 -1.22 -12.13
C ASN A 160 18.36 -1.17 -12.17
N SER A 161 18.93 -0.55 -13.19
CA SER A 161 20.36 -0.34 -13.34
C SER A 161 20.87 0.96 -12.70
N LYS A 162 19.96 1.82 -12.21
CA LYS A 162 20.33 3.06 -11.49
C LYS A 162 20.90 2.71 -10.12
N PRO A 163 21.77 3.56 -9.55
CA PRO A 163 22.23 3.40 -8.17
C PRO A 163 21.08 3.27 -7.19
N LEU A 164 21.22 2.38 -6.21
CA LEU A 164 20.23 2.15 -5.16
C LEU A 164 20.62 2.95 -3.90
N ASP A 165 20.47 4.26 -3.98
CA ASP A 165 20.65 5.21 -2.88
C ASP A 165 19.38 6.06 -2.70
N ALA A 166 19.31 6.77 -1.56
CA ALA A 166 18.12 7.54 -1.18
C ALA A 166 17.83 8.67 -2.18
N ASP A 167 18.84 9.41 -2.60
CA ASP A 167 18.66 10.58 -3.49
C ASP A 167 18.14 10.14 -4.86
N THR A 168 18.76 9.13 -5.46
CA THR A 168 18.36 8.57 -6.74
C THR A 168 16.96 7.95 -6.67
N TYR A 169 16.68 7.19 -5.62
CA TYR A 169 15.39 6.53 -5.45
C TYR A 169 14.25 7.53 -5.22
N LEU A 170 14.45 8.48 -4.31
CA LEU A 170 13.40 9.43 -3.94
C LEU A 170 13.19 10.55 -4.97
N SER A 171 14.18 10.88 -5.80
CA SER A 171 14.03 11.86 -6.88
C SER A 171 13.29 11.30 -8.11
N ASP A 172 13.15 9.98 -8.22
CA ASP A 172 12.46 9.34 -9.35
C ASP A 172 10.96 9.68 -9.32
N VAL A 173 10.47 10.35 -10.36
CA VAL A 173 9.07 10.79 -10.50
C VAL A 173 8.07 9.63 -10.44
N TYR A 174 8.48 8.43 -10.85
CA TYR A 174 7.64 7.22 -10.78
C TYR A 174 7.46 6.70 -9.36
N LYS A 175 8.24 7.18 -8.39
CA LYS A 175 8.11 6.82 -6.96
C LYS A 175 7.13 7.72 -6.20
N GLY A 176 6.52 8.72 -6.87
CA GLY A 176 5.51 9.59 -6.24
C GLY A 176 4.37 8.83 -5.59
N GLY A 177 3.85 7.78 -6.24
CA GLY A 177 2.79 6.92 -5.69
C GLY A 177 3.21 6.15 -4.43
N TYR A 178 4.49 5.80 -4.30
CA TYR A 178 5.03 5.14 -3.10
C TYR A 178 5.12 6.11 -1.92
N LYS A 179 5.51 7.37 -2.15
CA LYS A 179 5.51 8.41 -1.12
C LYS A 179 4.11 8.67 -0.58
N ILE A 180 3.12 8.81 -1.47
CA ILE A 180 1.70 8.94 -1.11
C ILE A 180 1.26 7.74 -0.23
N GLN A 181 1.72 6.55 -0.53
CA GLN A 181 1.43 5.35 0.24
C GLN A 181 1.97 5.45 1.67
N MET A 182 3.21 5.88 1.84
CA MET A 182 3.84 6.07 3.16
C MET A 182 3.14 7.16 3.97
N ASP A 183 2.89 8.32 3.36
CA ASP A 183 2.16 9.42 3.97
C ASP A 183 0.79 8.97 4.48
N PHE A 184 0.08 8.19 3.67
CA PHE A 184 -1.25 7.69 3.99
C PHE A 184 -1.24 6.66 5.14
N TYR A 185 -0.25 5.77 5.20
CA TYR A 185 -0.13 4.82 6.31
C TYR A 185 0.26 5.49 7.62
N ALA A 186 1.19 6.44 7.58
CA ALA A 186 1.51 7.26 8.74
C ALA A 186 0.29 8.03 9.25
N PHE A 187 -0.48 8.64 8.34
CA PHE A 187 -1.76 9.28 8.66
C PHE A 187 -2.72 8.31 9.35
N LEU A 188 -2.93 7.10 8.82
CA LEU A 188 -3.83 6.11 9.43
C LEU A 188 -3.38 5.72 10.84
N LEU A 189 -2.09 5.44 11.05
CA LEU A 189 -1.57 5.09 12.37
C LEU A 189 -1.80 6.21 13.39
N ILE A 190 -1.59 7.47 13.00
CA ILE A 190 -1.88 8.63 13.87
C ILE A 190 -3.37 8.71 14.20
N GLN A 191 -4.24 8.51 13.21
CA GLN A 191 -5.70 8.50 13.44
C GLN A 191 -6.14 7.33 14.34
N MET A 192 -5.39 6.24 14.36
CA MET A 192 -5.61 5.10 15.26
C MET A 192 -5.04 5.32 16.66
N GLY A 193 -4.37 6.46 16.92
CA GLY A 193 -3.85 6.85 18.22
C GLY A 193 -2.40 6.43 18.49
N PHE A 194 -1.65 6.02 17.48
CA PHE A 194 -0.24 5.70 17.61
C PHE A 194 0.66 6.94 17.42
N GLU A 195 1.77 6.98 18.14
CA GLU A 195 2.84 7.92 17.88
C GLU A 195 3.72 7.38 16.75
N VAL A 196 3.85 8.15 15.66
CA VAL A 196 4.60 7.77 14.47
C VAL A 196 5.85 8.61 14.37
N ASP A 197 7.01 7.97 14.13
CA ASP A 197 8.27 8.66 13.89
C ASP A 197 8.23 9.43 12.57
N GLU A 198 9.00 10.50 12.43
CA GLU A 198 9.04 11.32 11.21
C GLU A 198 9.64 10.58 10.01
N THR A 199 10.38 9.49 10.26
CA THR A 199 11.00 8.67 9.24
C THR A 199 10.20 7.40 9.00
N ALA A 200 9.97 7.08 7.74
CA ALA A 200 9.49 5.80 7.24
C ALA A 200 10.56 5.17 6.34
N TYR A 201 10.48 3.88 6.06
CA TYR A 201 11.50 3.20 5.28
C TYR A 201 10.92 2.43 4.09
N PHE A 202 11.47 2.65 2.91
CA PHE A 202 11.35 1.69 1.83
C PHE A 202 12.46 0.65 1.96
N LEU A 203 12.09 -0.63 2.11
CA LEU A 203 13.03 -1.73 1.94
C LEU A 203 12.99 -2.14 0.47
N VAL A 204 14.03 -1.82 -0.27
CA VAL A 204 14.09 -2.04 -1.70
C VAL A 204 14.97 -3.24 -2.01
N CYS A 205 14.40 -4.26 -2.65
CA CYS A 205 15.09 -5.41 -3.20
C CYS A 205 15.27 -5.20 -4.71
N ASN A 206 16.48 -4.91 -5.15
CA ASN A 206 16.81 -4.65 -6.55
C ASN A 206 17.48 -5.87 -7.16
N ALA A 207 16.82 -6.55 -8.09
CA ALA A 207 17.37 -7.71 -8.78
C ALA A 207 18.56 -7.30 -9.66
N ASP A 208 19.64 -8.09 -9.59
CA ASP A 208 20.84 -7.89 -10.42
C ASP A 208 20.56 -8.23 -11.88
N ARG A 209 20.56 -7.21 -12.74
CA ARG A 209 20.38 -7.34 -14.18
C ARG A 209 21.69 -7.55 -14.93
N GLN A 210 22.84 -7.44 -14.27
CA GLN A 210 24.16 -7.55 -14.88
C GLN A 210 24.76 -8.94 -14.68
N ALA A 211 24.04 -9.86 -14.03
CA ALA A 211 24.44 -11.25 -13.90
C ALA A 211 24.71 -11.89 -15.27
N ALA A 212 25.71 -12.75 -15.36
CA ALA A 212 26.11 -13.42 -16.62
C ALA A 212 25.02 -14.36 -17.19
N GLY A 213 24.05 -14.77 -16.38
CA GLY A 213 22.92 -15.61 -16.76
C GLY A 213 22.01 -15.90 -15.58
N PHE A 214 20.86 -16.52 -15.84
CA PHE A 214 19.90 -16.83 -14.80
C PHE A 214 20.32 -18.01 -13.91
N TYR A 215 20.78 -19.13 -14.49
CA TYR A 215 21.27 -20.35 -13.83
C TYR A 215 20.42 -20.83 -12.64
N GLY A 216 19.13 -20.52 -12.63
CA GLY A 216 18.21 -20.87 -11.53
C GLY A 216 18.27 -19.94 -10.30
N GLU A 217 19.06 -18.87 -10.31
CA GLU A 217 19.22 -17.91 -9.22
C GLU A 217 18.94 -16.48 -9.68
N MET A 218 18.36 -15.70 -8.79
CA MET A 218 18.25 -14.26 -8.92
C MET A 218 18.81 -13.61 -7.66
N LYS A 219 19.88 -12.83 -7.79
CA LYS A 219 20.49 -12.11 -6.66
C LYS A 219 19.88 -10.72 -6.54
N PHE A 220 19.73 -10.27 -5.32
CA PHE A 220 19.19 -8.96 -5.01
C PHE A 220 20.20 -8.13 -4.21
N GLN A 221 20.29 -6.86 -4.56
CA GLN A 221 20.84 -5.83 -3.70
C GLN A 221 19.69 -5.30 -2.84
N GLU A 222 19.90 -5.23 -1.53
CA GLU A 222 18.92 -4.71 -0.59
C GLU A 222 19.36 -3.34 -0.08
N ALA A 223 18.40 -2.42 0.10
CA ALA A 223 18.67 -1.12 0.69
C ALA A 223 17.49 -0.66 1.54
N LEU A 224 17.80 0.00 2.66
CA LEU A 224 16.85 0.75 3.46
C LEU A 224 16.91 2.21 3.04
N ILE A 225 15.84 2.70 2.43
CA ILE A 225 15.74 4.08 1.95
C ILE A 225 14.88 4.85 2.95
N PRO A 226 15.46 5.76 3.75
CA PRO A 226 14.70 6.59 4.67
C PRO A 226 13.87 7.62 3.90
N TYR A 227 12.66 7.83 4.33
CA TYR A 227 11.73 8.79 3.77
C TYR A 227 11.02 9.58 4.88
N ASN A 228 11.17 10.88 4.88
CA ASN A 228 10.45 11.77 5.80
C ASN A 228 9.05 12.01 5.23
N TRP A 229 8.06 11.34 5.79
CA TRP A 229 6.67 11.43 5.36
C TRP A 229 6.03 12.76 5.77
N SER A 230 4.97 13.13 5.05
CA SER A 230 4.17 14.31 5.37
C SER A 230 2.69 14.01 5.12
N ALA A 231 1.87 14.09 6.15
CA ALA A 231 0.43 13.80 6.08
C ALA A 231 -0.46 15.06 6.05
N GLY A 232 0.11 16.25 6.18
CA GLY A 232 -0.66 17.50 6.27
C GLY A 232 -1.54 17.82 5.07
N TRP A 233 -1.24 17.26 3.91
CA TRP A 233 -2.01 17.43 2.68
C TRP A 233 -3.22 16.50 2.57
N ILE A 234 -3.26 15.40 3.33
CA ILE A 234 -4.26 14.32 3.18
C ILE A 234 -5.65 14.79 3.54
N ASP A 235 -5.83 15.49 4.66
CA ASP A 235 -7.15 16.00 5.12
C ASP A 235 -7.87 16.75 4.00
N GLN A 236 -7.22 17.76 3.42
CA GLN A 236 -7.81 18.55 2.35
C GLN A 236 -8.19 17.70 1.12
N LYS A 237 -7.37 16.72 0.77
CA LYS A 237 -7.64 15.84 -0.38
C LYS A 237 -8.78 14.88 -0.11
N VAL A 238 -8.89 14.35 1.11
CA VAL A 238 -10.02 13.50 1.50
C VAL A 238 -11.33 14.30 1.50
N ARG A 239 -11.34 15.54 1.99
CA ARG A 239 -12.52 16.42 1.89
C ARG A 239 -12.97 16.61 0.44
N LYS A 240 -12.03 16.92 -0.47
CA LYS A 240 -12.32 17.04 -1.90
C LYS A 240 -12.80 15.73 -2.52
N MET A 241 -12.30 14.61 -2.06
CA MET A 241 -12.78 13.28 -2.49
C MET A 241 -14.24 13.06 -2.06
N ILE A 242 -14.60 13.45 -0.84
CA ILE A 242 -15.97 13.36 -0.34
C ILE A 242 -16.91 14.26 -1.15
N GLU A 243 -16.49 15.48 -1.50
CA GLU A 243 -17.26 16.36 -2.39
C GLU A 243 -17.52 15.70 -3.74
N VAL A 244 -16.52 15.04 -4.33
CA VAL A 244 -16.66 14.31 -5.59
C VAL A 244 -17.59 13.10 -5.45
N LEU A 245 -17.51 12.34 -4.36
CA LEU A 245 -18.41 11.22 -4.08
C LEU A 245 -19.88 11.64 -3.99
N ASN A 246 -20.14 12.84 -3.42
CA ASN A 246 -21.48 13.36 -3.22
C ASN A 246 -21.98 14.22 -4.40
N SER A 247 -21.17 14.38 -5.45
CA SER A 247 -21.59 15.11 -6.63
C SER A 247 -22.62 14.33 -7.43
N ASN A 248 -23.59 15.04 -8.01
CA ASN A 248 -24.52 14.47 -8.99
C ASN A 248 -24.00 14.56 -10.43
N GLU A 249 -22.82 15.17 -10.63
CA GLU A 249 -22.21 15.37 -11.92
C GLU A 249 -20.86 14.63 -11.99
N ILE A 250 -20.56 14.10 -13.15
CA ILE A 250 -19.26 13.46 -13.43
C ILE A 250 -18.19 14.56 -13.52
N PRO A 251 -17.14 14.53 -12.69
CA PRO A 251 -16.09 15.55 -12.72
C PRO A 251 -15.24 15.56 -13.99
#